data_09b8c9d48959616bedb9435a0b7b0065
#
_entry.id   09b8c9d48959616bedb9435a0b7b0065
#
_cell.length_a   1.000
_cell.length_b   1.000
_cell.length_c   1.000
_cell.angle_alpha   90.00
_cell.angle_beta   90.00
_cell.angle_gamma   90.00
#
_symmetry.space_group_name_H-M   'P 1'
#
loop_
_entity.id
_entity.type
_entity.pdbx_description
1 polymer ?
#
loop_
_entity_poly.entity_id
_entity_poly.type
_entity_poly.pdbx_seq_one_letter_code
_entity_poly.pdbx_strand_id
1 'polypeptide(L)'
;LDWDGKAQSQFKNVKRHVDIAQKLVDLGKAYKCFCSESEITTIRKNSKSSGKSKLFESPWRNVDPTEYPNSNFVIRLKTPLNGETEILDEVQGKVIWKNETIEDLVLLRSDGNPTYMLAVVVDDHDSHITHIIRGDDHLSNAAKQKLIYEALDWEIPIFAHIPLILGDDGKKMSKRHGATGTVEYQKLGYIPAGMRNYLTRLGWSHGNDEFFTTKDAISWFNLEGINKSSARFDSKKLEDINKKHIGIASTNELMKDLKNFSNVSSKINLTNSDISKIEKALYCLKDNSKKIPDILSKAHFLITKRPIEQDERASIA
;
A
#
# COMPACT_ATOMS: atom_id res chain seq x y z
N LEU A 1 2.26 10.93 -7.94
CA LEU A 1 1.01 10.91 -7.16
C LEU A 1 0.81 12.28 -6.53
N ASP A 2 -0.42 12.63 -6.34
CA ASP A 2 -0.87 13.90 -5.74
C ASP A 2 -1.89 13.60 -4.63
N TRP A 3 -2.02 14.49 -3.65
CA TRP A 3 -2.93 14.34 -2.52
C TRP A 3 -3.31 15.72 -1.97
N ASP A 4 -4.43 15.77 -1.25
CA ASP A 4 -4.92 16.99 -0.63
C ASP A 4 -4.19 17.28 0.69
N GLY A 5 -3.92 18.55 0.96
CA GLY A 5 -3.35 19.02 2.22
C GLY A 5 -1.88 18.67 2.43
N LYS A 6 -1.48 18.60 3.70
CA LYS A 6 -0.11 18.29 4.12
C LYS A 6 -0.02 16.84 4.59
N ALA A 7 1.13 16.19 4.33
CA ALA A 7 1.43 14.89 4.89
C ALA A 7 1.34 14.93 6.43
N GLN A 8 0.54 14.02 6.99
CA GLN A 8 0.37 13.88 8.44
C GLN A 8 1.23 12.72 8.95
N SER A 9 1.67 12.84 10.19
CA SER A 9 2.41 11.78 10.87
C SER A 9 1.56 11.21 11.99
N GLN A 10 1.21 9.93 11.90
CA GLN A 10 0.46 9.21 12.94
C GLN A 10 1.11 9.33 14.33
N PHE A 11 2.46 9.33 14.38
CA PHE A 11 3.18 9.50 15.64
C PHE A 11 2.92 10.86 16.33
N LYS A 12 2.61 11.92 15.59
CA LYS A 12 2.28 13.23 16.16
C LYS A 12 0.88 13.25 16.79
N ASN A 13 0.02 12.31 16.44
CA ASN A 13 -1.36 12.22 16.89
C ASN A 13 -1.52 11.31 18.14
N VAL A 14 -0.43 10.78 18.72
CA VAL A 14 -0.48 9.81 19.84
C VAL A 14 -1.36 10.31 20.99
N LYS A 15 -1.29 11.60 21.36
CA LYS A 15 -2.16 12.16 22.41
C LYS A 15 -3.65 11.97 22.06
N ARG A 16 -4.03 12.29 20.83
CA ARG A 16 -5.42 12.11 20.36
C ARG A 16 -5.87 10.65 20.46
N HIS A 17 -5.00 9.71 20.07
CA HIS A 17 -5.28 8.28 20.17
C HIS A 17 -5.48 7.84 21.63
N VAL A 18 -4.64 8.34 22.55
CA VAL A 18 -4.78 8.07 23.99
C VAL A 18 -6.09 8.62 24.55
N ASP A 19 -6.44 9.86 24.18
CA ASP A 19 -7.70 10.50 24.62
C ASP A 19 -8.93 9.69 24.14
N ILE A 20 -8.89 9.16 22.91
CA ILE A 20 -9.97 8.29 22.39
C ILE A 20 -10.00 6.94 23.09
N ALA A 21 -8.84 6.32 23.37
CA ALA A 21 -8.81 5.07 24.15
C ALA A 21 -9.43 5.26 25.55
N GLN A 22 -9.11 6.39 26.21
CA GLN A 22 -9.71 6.72 27.51
C GLN A 22 -11.21 6.97 27.39
N LYS A 23 -11.66 7.72 26.37
CA LYS A 23 -13.08 7.94 26.09
C LYS A 23 -13.84 6.61 25.96
N LEU A 24 -13.27 5.61 25.29
CA LEU A 24 -13.88 4.29 25.18
C LEU A 24 -13.99 3.56 26.54
N VAL A 25 -13.03 3.76 27.45
CA VAL A 25 -13.11 3.25 28.84
C VAL A 25 -14.23 3.95 29.59
N ASP A 26 -14.31 5.27 29.51
CA ASP A 26 -15.32 6.09 30.20
C ASP A 26 -16.74 5.75 29.71
N LEU A 27 -16.89 5.40 28.43
CA LEU A 27 -18.14 4.91 27.84
C LEU A 27 -18.46 3.45 28.19
N GLY A 28 -17.60 2.76 28.94
CA GLY A 28 -17.76 1.32 29.25
C GLY A 28 -17.58 0.39 28.04
N LYS A 29 -17.12 0.92 26.88
CA LYS A 29 -16.86 0.18 25.65
C LYS A 29 -15.46 -0.45 25.60
N ALA A 30 -14.57 -0.03 26.50
CA ALA A 30 -13.25 -0.59 26.70
C ALA A 30 -12.95 -0.80 28.18
N TYR A 31 -11.89 -1.48 28.52
CA TYR A 31 -11.48 -1.76 29.89
C TYR A 31 -9.97 -1.87 30.02
N LYS A 32 -9.45 -1.67 31.22
CA LYS A 32 -8.04 -1.89 31.56
C LYS A 32 -7.80 -3.38 31.82
N CYS A 33 -6.81 -3.95 31.16
CA CYS A 33 -6.40 -5.34 31.32
C CYS A 33 -5.00 -5.40 31.89
N PHE A 34 -4.85 -6.06 33.01
CA PHE A 34 -3.60 -6.17 33.79
C PHE A 34 -2.92 -7.53 33.63
N CYS A 35 -3.36 -8.36 32.69
CA CYS A 35 -2.74 -9.66 32.44
C CYS A 35 -1.27 -9.51 32.00
N SER A 36 -0.41 -10.24 32.62
CA SER A 36 0.99 -10.45 32.20
C SER A 36 1.07 -11.30 30.93
N GLU A 37 2.20 -11.27 30.22
CA GLU A 37 2.42 -12.11 29.04
C GLU A 37 2.34 -13.63 29.36
N SER A 38 2.79 -14.04 30.55
CA SER A 38 2.71 -15.41 31.03
C SER A 38 1.26 -15.88 31.24
N GLU A 39 0.42 -15.02 31.84
CA GLU A 39 -1.01 -15.28 32.01
C GLU A 39 -1.73 -15.38 30.67
N ILE A 40 -1.47 -14.44 29.74
CA ILE A 40 -2.04 -14.47 28.39
C ILE A 40 -1.67 -15.76 27.68
N THR A 41 -0.39 -16.17 27.76
CA THR A 41 0.11 -17.40 27.15
C THR A 41 -0.58 -18.64 27.72
N THR A 42 -0.75 -18.67 29.05
CA THR A 42 -1.43 -19.77 29.76
C THR A 42 -2.91 -19.85 29.35
N ILE A 43 -3.62 -18.73 29.33
CA ILE A 43 -5.02 -18.66 28.91
C ILE A 43 -5.15 -19.17 27.46
N ARG A 44 -4.31 -18.70 26.54
CA ARG A 44 -4.33 -19.14 25.13
C ARG A 44 -4.07 -20.64 24.97
N LYS A 45 -3.11 -21.18 25.72
CA LYS A 45 -2.82 -22.61 25.71
C LYS A 45 -4.02 -23.45 26.19
N ASN A 46 -4.65 -23.04 27.27
CA ASN A 46 -5.83 -23.72 27.84
C ASN A 46 -7.04 -23.62 26.90
N SER A 47 -7.28 -22.44 26.30
CA SER A 47 -8.36 -22.25 25.33
C SER A 47 -8.17 -23.12 24.09
N LYS A 48 -6.93 -23.18 23.57
CA LYS A 48 -6.59 -24.04 22.42
C LYS A 48 -6.79 -25.53 22.73
N SER A 49 -6.36 -26.01 23.92
CA SER A 49 -6.55 -27.41 24.32
C SER A 49 -8.02 -27.77 24.54
N SER A 50 -8.85 -26.80 24.92
CA SER A 50 -10.31 -26.96 25.10
C SER A 50 -11.12 -26.73 23.81
N GLY A 51 -10.47 -26.52 22.66
CA GLY A 51 -11.14 -26.31 21.37
C GLY A 51 -11.94 -25.00 21.26
N LYS A 52 -11.65 -23.99 22.08
CA LYS A 52 -12.34 -22.70 22.02
C LYS A 52 -11.95 -21.92 20.76
N SER A 53 -12.92 -21.27 20.08
CA SER A 53 -12.71 -20.40 18.94
C SER A 53 -11.97 -19.13 19.33
N LYS A 54 -12.29 -18.53 20.48
CA LYS A 54 -11.60 -17.38 21.05
C LYS A 54 -10.46 -17.88 21.95
N LEU A 55 -9.22 -17.57 21.57
CA LEU A 55 -8.05 -18.05 22.31
C LEU A 55 -7.77 -17.26 23.58
N PHE A 56 -8.13 -15.98 23.62
CA PHE A 56 -7.93 -15.13 24.79
C PHE A 56 -9.21 -14.44 25.21
N GLU A 57 -9.62 -14.68 26.45
CA GLU A 57 -10.64 -13.92 27.16
C GLU A 57 -10.01 -13.38 28.43
N SER A 58 -10.04 -12.04 28.58
CA SER A 58 -9.43 -11.40 29.73
C SER A 58 -10.30 -11.54 30.98
N PRO A 59 -9.76 -11.95 32.13
CA PRO A 59 -10.49 -11.93 33.40
C PRO A 59 -10.88 -10.51 33.83
N TRP A 60 -10.21 -9.49 33.31
CA TRP A 60 -10.42 -8.09 33.66
C TRP A 60 -11.60 -7.43 32.92
N ARG A 61 -12.21 -8.14 31.95
CA ARG A 61 -13.25 -7.57 31.08
C ARG A 61 -14.45 -6.98 31.84
N ASN A 62 -14.83 -7.58 32.94
CA ASN A 62 -16.01 -7.20 33.70
C ASN A 62 -15.71 -6.86 35.18
N VAL A 63 -14.42 -6.64 35.50
CA VAL A 63 -14.02 -6.21 36.85
C VAL A 63 -14.36 -4.75 37.03
N ASP A 64 -14.88 -4.39 38.23
CA ASP A 64 -15.19 -3.01 38.60
C ASP A 64 -13.90 -2.16 38.59
N PRO A 65 -13.89 -0.97 37.97
CA PRO A 65 -12.73 -0.09 38.00
C PRO A 65 -12.18 0.25 39.40
N THR A 66 -13.00 0.18 40.43
CA THR A 66 -12.57 0.38 41.83
C THR A 66 -11.64 -0.73 42.33
N GLU A 67 -11.68 -1.90 41.71
CA GLU A 67 -10.85 -3.08 42.04
C GLU A 67 -9.53 -3.13 41.25
N TYR A 68 -9.28 -2.14 40.37
CA TYR A 68 -8.09 -2.15 39.54
C TYR A 68 -6.81 -1.96 40.36
N PRO A 69 -5.78 -2.79 40.14
CA PRO A 69 -4.52 -2.63 40.82
C PRO A 69 -3.75 -1.39 40.31
N ASN A 70 -2.90 -0.84 41.16
CA ASN A 70 -1.98 0.22 40.73
C ASN A 70 -0.73 -0.38 40.03
N SER A 71 -0.94 -0.87 38.80
CA SER A 71 0.11 -1.50 38.00
C SER A 71 -0.09 -1.18 36.51
N ASN A 72 0.89 -1.55 35.69
CA ASN A 72 0.80 -1.35 34.24
C ASN A 72 -0.35 -2.13 33.63
N PHE A 73 -1.04 -1.53 32.69
CA PHE A 73 -2.17 -2.11 31.99
C PHE A 73 -2.14 -1.83 30.49
N VAL A 74 -2.92 -2.59 29.74
CA VAL A 74 -3.29 -2.26 28.37
C VAL A 74 -4.78 -1.92 28.34
N ILE A 75 -5.22 -1.05 27.41
CA ILE A 75 -6.65 -0.81 27.19
C ILE A 75 -7.11 -1.75 26.07
N ARG A 76 -8.21 -2.49 26.34
CA ARG A 76 -8.83 -3.38 25.36
C ARG A 76 -10.27 -2.96 25.05
N LEU A 77 -10.66 -3.03 23.78
CA LEU A 77 -12.03 -2.88 23.34
C LEU A 77 -12.86 -4.07 23.81
N LYS A 78 -14.07 -3.83 24.32
CA LYS A 78 -15.06 -4.87 24.58
C LYS A 78 -15.74 -5.25 23.27
N THR A 79 -15.25 -6.30 22.59
CA THR A 79 -15.90 -6.81 21.37
C THR A 79 -17.21 -7.52 21.72
N PRO A 80 -18.21 -7.55 20.84
CA PRO A 80 -19.42 -8.35 21.04
C PRO A 80 -19.07 -9.83 21.26
N LEU A 81 -19.76 -10.50 22.20
CA LEU A 81 -19.49 -11.91 22.50
C LEU A 81 -20.24 -12.86 21.57
N ASN A 82 -21.43 -12.46 21.13
CA ASN A 82 -22.36 -13.25 20.32
C ASN A 82 -22.72 -12.51 19.04
N GLY A 83 -23.32 -13.22 18.08
CA GLY A 83 -23.72 -12.67 16.80
C GLY A 83 -22.57 -12.60 15.81
N GLU A 84 -22.71 -11.71 14.85
CA GLU A 84 -21.81 -11.62 13.70
C GLU A 84 -21.43 -10.16 13.42
N THR A 85 -20.18 -9.96 12.99
CA THR A 85 -19.71 -8.68 12.42
C THR A 85 -19.62 -8.84 10.92
N GLU A 86 -20.37 -8.03 10.20
CA GLU A 86 -20.45 -8.04 8.73
C GLU A 86 -19.75 -6.82 8.15
N ILE A 87 -19.00 -7.03 7.07
CA ILE A 87 -18.46 -5.98 6.20
C ILE A 87 -19.10 -6.18 4.81
N LEU A 88 -19.69 -5.12 4.28
CA LEU A 88 -20.06 -5.03 2.88
C LEU A 88 -18.86 -4.39 2.15
N ASP A 89 -18.06 -5.22 1.51
CA ASP A 89 -16.87 -4.77 0.81
C ASP A 89 -17.18 -4.60 -0.67
N GLU A 90 -16.83 -3.47 -1.25
CA GLU A 90 -17.15 -3.16 -2.66
C GLU A 90 -16.52 -4.13 -3.66
N VAL A 91 -15.42 -4.77 -3.28
CA VAL A 91 -14.70 -5.71 -4.15
C VAL A 91 -15.00 -7.16 -3.77
N GLN A 92 -14.84 -7.50 -2.49
CA GLN A 92 -14.98 -8.87 -2.00
C GLN A 92 -16.44 -9.25 -1.73
N GLY A 93 -17.35 -8.27 -1.70
CA GLY A 93 -18.74 -8.46 -1.35
C GLY A 93 -18.97 -8.63 0.14
N LYS A 94 -20.01 -9.34 0.51
CA LYS A 94 -20.39 -9.56 1.92
C LYS A 94 -19.44 -10.55 2.58
N VAL A 95 -18.74 -10.11 3.63
CA VAL A 95 -17.87 -10.96 4.46
C VAL A 95 -18.32 -10.91 5.90
N ILE A 96 -18.44 -12.08 6.54
CA ILE A 96 -19.02 -12.24 7.88
C ILE A 96 -18.01 -12.91 8.81
N TRP A 97 -17.87 -12.39 10.02
CA TRP A 97 -17.11 -13.01 11.11
C TRP A 97 -18.01 -13.26 12.30
N LYS A 98 -17.96 -14.47 12.85
CA LYS A 98 -18.59 -14.77 14.13
C LYS A 98 -17.89 -14.03 15.25
N ASN A 99 -18.63 -13.27 16.06
CA ASN A 99 -18.06 -12.46 17.14
C ASN A 99 -17.33 -13.31 18.19
N GLU A 100 -17.75 -14.56 18.37
CA GLU A 100 -17.08 -15.54 19.24
C GLU A 100 -15.63 -15.84 18.81
N THR A 101 -15.20 -15.48 17.59
CA THR A 101 -13.83 -15.66 17.09
C THR A 101 -12.98 -14.39 17.23
N ILE A 102 -13.58 -13.25 17.55
CA ILE A 102 -12.89 -11.96 17.64
C ILE A 102 -12.49 -11.70 19.11
N GLU A 103 -11.18 -11.68 19.38
CA GLU A 103 -10.64 -11.33 20.70
C GLU A 103 -10.86 -9.84 20.99
N ASP A 104 -10.95 -9.47 22.28
CA ASP A 104 -10.90 -8.08 22.70
C ASP A 104 -9.60 -7.41 22.26
N LEU A 105 -9.72 -6.41 21.40
CA LEU A 105 -8.60 -5.77 20.74
C LEU A 105 -7.78 -4.92 21.72
N VAL A 106 -6.47 -5.05 21.72
CA VAL A 106 -5.63 -4.06 22.39
C VAL A 106 -5.70 -2.75 21.60
N LEU A 107 -6.17 -1.69 22.23
CA LEU A 107 -6.23 -0.34 21.69
C LEU A 107 -4.99 0.46 22.07
N LEU A 108 -4.61 0.40 23.36
CA LEU A 108 -3.45 1.09 23.91
C LEU A 108 -2.55 0.07 24.61
N ARG A 109 -1.25 0.14 24.33
CA ARG A 109 -0.23 -0.70 24.97
C ARG A 109 0.13 -0.17 26.35
N SER A 110 0.81 -0.98 27.15
CA SER A 110 1.27 -0.61 28.49
C SER A 110 2.31 0.52 28.51
N ASP A 111 2.98 0.77 27.40
CA ASP A 111 3.90 1.90 27.22
C ASP A 111 3.18 3.22 26.83
N GLY A 112 1.85 3.21 26.78
CA GLY A 112 1.03 4.36 26.39
C GLY A 112 0.90 4.57 24.87
N ASN A 113 1.52 3.72 24.05
CA ASN A 113 1.41 3.84 22.60
C ASN A 113 0.15 3.14 22.05
N PRO A 114 -0.56 3.75 21.09
CA PRO A 114 -1.70 3.11 20.44
C PRO A 114 -1.25 1.93 19.60
N THR A 115 -2.16 0.97 19.41
CA THR A 115 -2.00 -0.04 18.38
C THR A 115 -2.41 0.51 17.02
N TYR A 116 -1.98 -0.15 15.95
CA TYR A 116 -2.41 0.16 14.58
C TYR A 116 -3.93 0.24 14.45
N MET A 117 -4.67 -0.68 15.10
CA MET A 117 -6.13 -0.74 14.99
C MET A 117 -6.81 0.54 15.46
N LEU A 118 -6.41 1.08 16.62
CA LEU A 118 -6.95 2.34 17.12
C LEU A 118 -6.46 3.52 16.30
N ALA A 119 -5.15 3.59 16.07
CA ALA A 119 -4.52 4.76 15.47
C ALA A 119 -5.07 5.03 14.05
N VAL A 120 -5.22 3.99 13.22
CA VAL A 120 -5.74 4.17 11.86
C VAL A 120 -7.20 4.61 11.85
N VAL A 121 -8.04 4.05 12.74
CA VAL A 121 -9.47 4.44 12.83
C VAL A 121 -9.62 5.91 13.24
N VAL A 122 -8.83 6.35 14.22
CA VAL A 122 -8.88 7.75 14.69
C VAL A 122 -8.36 8.71 13.63
N ASP A 123 -7.24 8.39 12.98
CA ASP A 123 -6.66 9.24 11.94
C ASP A 123 -7.56 9.30 10.70
N ASP A 124 -8.18 8.19 10.29
CA ASP A 124 -9.12 8.15 9.17
C ASP A 124 -10.38 8.97 9.47
N HIS A 125 -10.96 8.84 10.69
CA HIS A 125 -12.09 9.63 11.11
C HIS A 125 -11.77 11.13 11.15
N ASP A 126 -10.67 11.51 11.80
CA ASP A 126 -10.27 12.92 11.95
C ASP A 126 -9.87 13.54 10.60
N SER A 127 -9.47 12.73 9.62
CA SER A 127 -9.19 13.12 8.24
C SER A 127 -10.42 13.06 7.31
N HIS A 128 -11.59 12.70 7.82
CA HIS A 128 -12.83 12.56 7.06
C HIS A 128 -12.71 11.59 5.88
N ILE A 129 -12.00 10.47 6.08
CA ILE A 129 -11.86 9.42 5.06
C ILE A 129 -13.20 8.72 4.85
N THR A 130 -13.69 8.75 3.62
CA THR A 130 -14.96 8.14 3.23
C THR A 130 -14.80 6.73 2.66
N HIS A 131 -13.63 6.41 2.08
CA HIS A 131 -13.34 5.12 1.43
C HIS A 131 -11.97 4.62 1.85
N ILE A 132 -11.90 3.34 2.24
CA ILE A 132 -10.65 2.63 2.57
C ILE A 132 -10.39 1.60 1.48
N ILE A 133 -9.50 1.93 0.53
CA ILE A 133 -9.11 1.08 -0.59
C ILE A 133 -7.71 0.54 -0.31
N ARG A 134 -7.56 -0.78 -0.10
CA ARG A 134 -6.27 -1.38 0.30
C ARG A 134 -6.18 -2.87 -0.07
N GLY A 135 -5.03 -3.50 0.16
CA GLY A 135 -4.85 -4.93 -0.08
C GLY A 135 -5.73 -5.83 0.80
N ASP A 136 -6.16 -6.95 0.25
CA ASP A 136 -7.06 -7.92 0.90
C ASP A 136 -6.42 -8.68 2.08
N ASP A 137 -5.10 -8.59 2.25
CA ASP A 137 -4.40 -9.05 3.45
C ASP A 137 -4.82 -8.26 4.71
N HIS A 138 -5.48 -7.12 4.55
CA HIS A 138 -6.08 -6.33 5.61
C HIS A 138 -7.60 -6.56 5.79
N LEU A 139 -8.22 -7.45 5.03
CA LEU A 139 -9.68 -7.67 5.09
C LEU A 139 -10.16 -8.07 6.50
N SER A 140 -9.43 -8.95 7.20
CA SER A 140 -9.76 -9.31 8.58
C SER A 140 -9.62 -8.16 9.58
N ASN A 141 -8.89 -7.10 9.22
CA ASN A 141 -8.78 -5.90 10.06
C ASN A 141 -10.02 -5.02 9.94
N ALA A 142 -10.72 -5.05 8.80
CA ALA A 142 -11.92 -4.25 8.59
C ALA A 142 -13.01 -4.56 9.62
N ALA A 143 -13.26 -5.84 9.92
CA ALA A 143 -14.22 -6.23 10.97
C ALA A 143 -13.84 -5.64 12.33
N LYS A 144 -12.55 -5.69 12.68
CA LYS A 144 -12.04 -5.16 13.95
C LYS A 144 -12.13 -3.64 14.02
N GLN A 145 -11.81 -2.96 12.91
CA GLN A 145 -11.91 -1.50 12.80
C GLN A 145 -13.35 -1.04 12.85
N LYS A 146 -14.27 -1.73 12.17
CA LYS A 146 -15.71 -1.47 12.28
C LYS A 146 -16.19 -1.46 13.72
N LEU A 147 -15.77 -2.43 14.54
CA LEU A 147 -16.14 -2.49 15.96
C LEU A 147 -15.65 -1.27 16.75
N ILE A 148 -14.54 -0.64 16.36
CA ILE A 148 -14.06 0.60 16.99
C ILE A 148 -14.94 1.78 16.54
N TYR A 149 -15.27 1.90 15.23
CA TYR A 149 -16.20 2.91 14.73
C TYR A 149 -17.55 2.83 15.45
N GLU A 150 -18.13 1.63 15.54
CA GLU A 150 -19.41 1.39 16.22
C GLU A 150 -19.35 1.73 17.72
N ALA A 151 -18.26 1.41 18.41
CA ALA A 151 -18.09 1.72 19.82
C ALA A 151 -18.02 3.24 20.09
N LEU A 152 -17.60 4.03 19.11
CA LEU A 152 -17.49 5.49 19.16
C LEU A 152 -18.71 6.20 18.58
N ASP A 153 -19.66 5.46 18.02
CA ASP A 153 -20.81 6.00 17.27
C ASP A 153 -20.36 6.90 16.11
N TRP A 154 -19.30 6.45 15.41
CA TRP A 154 -18.75 7.11 14.24
C TRP A 154 -19.25 6.49 12.94
N GLU A 155 -19.36 7.31 11.89
CA GLU A 155 -19.66 6.84 10.54
C GLU A 155 -18.58 5.87 10.05
N ILE A 156 -19.01 4.72 9.52
CA ILE A 156 -18.12 3.67 9.03
C ILE A 156 -17.80 3.97 7.58
N PRO A 157 -16.50 4.07 7.20
CA PRO A 157 -16.12 4.27 5.80
C PRO A 157 -16.44 3.05 4.94
N ILE A 158 -16.57 3.27 3.64
CA ILE A 158 -16.74 2.23 2.64
C ILE A 158 -15.42 1.47 2.51
N PHE A 159 -15.46 0.14 2.57
CA PHE A 159 -14.29 -0.72 2.41
C PHE A 159 -14.22 -1.32 1.01
N ALA A 160 -13.03 -1.34 0.42
CA ALA A 160 -12.74 -1.97 -0.85
C ALA A 160 -11.38 -2.69 -0.77
N HIS A 161 -11.37 -4.01 -0.67
CA HIS A 161 -10.15 -4.80 -0.52
C HIS A 161 -9.71 -5.39 -1.85
N ILE A 162 -8.60 -4.85 -2.38
CA ILE A 162 -8.02 -5.24 -3.67
C ILE A 162 -7.19 -6.51 -3.50
N PRO A 163 -7.35 -7.53 -4.36
CA PRO A 163 -6.54 -8.74 -4.32
C PRO A 163 -5.04 -8.48 -4.41
N LEU A 164 -4.25 -9.31 -3.75
CA LEU A 164 -2.79 -9.22 -3.79
C LEU A 164 -2.24 -9.49 -5.19
N ILE A 165 -1.13 -8.82 -5.51
CA ILE A 165 -0.35 -9.11 -6.71
C ILE A 165 0.53 -10.32 -6.44
N LEU A 166 0.52 -11.28 -7.35
CA LEU A 166 1.28 -12.52 -7.30
C LEU A 166 2.53 -12.42 -8.18
N GLY A 167 3.60 -13.06 -7.75
CA GLY A 167 4.78 -13.31 -8.59
C GLY A 167 4.55 -14.46 -9.57
N ASP A 168 5.60 -14.77 -10.35
CA ASP A 168 5.57 -15.86 -11.34
C ASP A 168 5.29 -17.24 -10.69
N ASP A 169 5.70 -17.41 -9.41
CA ASP A 169 5.47 -18.63 -8.63
C ASP A 169 4.05 -18.73 -8.04
N GLY A 170 3.17 -17.80 -8.35
CA GLY A 170 1.79 -17.73 -7.85
C GLY A 170 1.67 -17.35 -6.36
N LYS A 171 2.76 -16.97 -5.71
CA LYS A 171 2.75 -16.49 -4.31
C LYS A 171 2.73 -14.96 -4.26
N LYS A 172 2.33 -14.41 -3.11
CA LYS A 172 2.38 -12.95 -2.86
C LYS A 172 3.73 -12.38 -3.31
N MET A 173 3.69 -11.35 -4.15
CA MET A 173 4.89 -10.67 -4.64
C MET A 173 5.73 -10.17 -3.46
N SER A 174 7.04 -10.41 -3.51
CA SER A 174 7.99 -10.09 -2.44
C SER A 174 9.37 -9.77 -3.01
N LYS A 175 10.29 -9.29 -2.18
CA LYS A 175 11.67 -8.93 -2.59
C LYS A 175 12.40 -10.04 -3.37
N ARG A 176 12.09 -11.32 -3.13
CA ARG A 176 12.69 -12.45 -3.87
C ARG A 176 12.28 -12.53 -5.34
N HIS A 177 11.20 -11.84 -5.74
CA HIS A 177 10.72 -11.77 -7.12
C HIS A 177 11.34 -10.59 -7.91
N GLY A 178 12.40 -9.98 -7.40
CA GLY A 178 13.09 -8.84 -8.01
C GLY A 178 12.67 -7.50 -7.42
N ALA A 179 12.58 -6.47 -8.26
CA ALA A 179 12.23 -5.12 -7.83
C ALA A 179 10.80 -5.08 -7.27
N THR A 180 10.66 -4.82 -5.97
CA THR A 180 9.37 -4.75 -5.28
C THR A 180 8.97 -3.32 -4.91
N GLY A 181 9.94 -2.42 -4.79
CA GLY A 181 9.70 -0.99 -4.54
C GLY A 181 9.68 -0.19 -5.85
N THR A 182 8.81 0.81 -5.95
CA THR A 182 8.72 1.67 -7.15
C THR A 182 10.04 2.35 -7.51
N VAL A 183 10.89 2.65 -6.51
CA VAL A 183 12.22 3.22 -6.70
C VAL A 183 13.15 2.27 -7.47
N GLU A 184 13.02 0.97 -7.30
CA GLU A 184 13.84 0.00 -8.03
C GLU A 184 13.48 0.00 -9.54
N TYR A 185 12.20 0.15 -9.89
CA TYR A 185 11.78 0.30 -11.28
C TYR A 185 12.29 1.60 -11.90
N GLN A 186 12.39 2.69 -11.13
CA GLN A 186 13.06 3.92 -11.57
C GLN A 186 14.54 3.66 -11.91
N LYS A 187 15.26 2.92 -11.06
CA LYS A 187 16.66 2.53 -11.32
C LYS A 187 16.81 1.62 -12.55
N LEU A 188 15.77 0.88 -12.91
CA LEU A 188 15.72 0.08 -14.13
C LEU A 188 15.35 0.91 -15.37
N GLY A 189 14.99 2.20 -15.21
CA GLY A 189 14.67 3.13 -16.27
C GLY A 189 13.22 3.10 -16.75
N TYR A 190 12.29 2.57 -15.97
CA TYR A 190 10.85 2.73 -16.22
C TYR A 190 10.42 4.15 -15.90
N ILE A 191 9.55 4.72 -16.75
CA ILE A 191 9.01 6.07 -16.53
C ILE A 191 7.74 6.02 -15.66
N PRO A 192 7.44 7.08 -14.87
CA PRO A 192 6.30 7.09 -13.96
C PRO A 192 4.95 6.85 -14.65
N ALA A 193 4.76 7.33 -15.88
CA ALA A 193 3.52 7.14 -16.63
C ALA A 193 3.29 5.65 -16.97
N GLY A 194 4.31 4.95 -17.47
CA GLY A 194 4.25 3.52 -17.76
C GLY A 194 3.97 2.69 -16.51
N MET A 195 4.64 3.00 -15.40
CA MET A 195 4.41 2.34 -14.11
C MET A 195 2.98 2.54 -13.60
N ARG A 196 2.46 3.77 -13.64
CA ARG A 196 1.07 4.04 -13.18
C ARG A 196 0.06 3.26 -14.00
N ASN A 197 0.15 3.31 -15.33
CA ASN A 197 -0.78 2.56 -16.19
C ASN A 197 -0.71 1.05 -15.88
N TYR A 198 0.49 0.47 -15.81
CA TYR A 198 0.65 -0.95 -15.55
C TYR A 198 0.13 -1.36 -14.18
N LEU A 199 0.48 -0.63 -13.11
CA LEU A 199 0.01 -0.93 -11.75
C LEU A 199 -1.50 -0.79 -11.63
N THR A 200 -2.10 0.21 -12.29
CA THR A 200 -3.56 0.35 -12.34
C THR A 200 -4.19 -0.89 -12.99
N ARG A 201 -3.64 -1.36 -14.11
CA ARG A 201 -4.16 -2.55 -14.82
C ARG A 201 -4.05 -3.87 -14.04
N LEU A 202 -3.15 -3.95 -13.07
CA LEU A 202 -3.05 -5.15 -12.22
C LEU A 202 -4.26 -5.31 -11.29
N GLY A 203 -4.86 -4.21 -10.83
CA GLY A 203 -5.98 -4.26 -9.88
C GLY A 203 -7.30 -3.72 -10.41
N TRP A 204 -7.29 -3.01 -11.56
CA TRP A 204 -8.45 -2.33 -12.10
C TRP A 204 -8.51 -2.43 -13.64
N SER A 205 -9.70 -2.40 -14.20
CA SER A 205 -9.90 -2.44 -15.65
C SER A 205 -11.04 -1.53 -16.10
N HIS A 206 -10.87 -0.96 -17.29
CA HIS A 206 -11.90 -0.25 -18.03
C HIS A 206 -12.09 -0.99 -19.36
N GLY A 207 -13.08 -1.86 -19.43
CA GLY A 207 -13.28 -2.73 -20.59
C GLY A 207 -11.99 -3.48 -20.99
N ASN A 208 -11.63 -3.37 -22.27
CA ASN A 208 -10.43 -4.00 -22.86
C ASN A 208 -9.24 -3.03 -22.96
N ASP A 209 -9.35 -1.82 -22.42
CA ASP A 209 -8.29 -0.82 -22.52
C ASP A 209 -7.08 -1.23 -21.68
N GLU A 210 -5.98 -1.47 -22.35
CA GLU A 210 -4.70 -1.81 -21.72
C GLU A 210 -3.77 -0.62 -21.60
N PHE A 211 -3.92 0.35 -22.51
CA PHE A 211 -3.10 1.54 -22.59
C PHE A 211 -3.95 2.79 -22.39
N PHE A 212 -3.61 3.58 -21.38
CA PHE A 212 -4.30 4.82 -21.04
C PHE A 212 -3.37 5.77 -20.30
N THR A 213 -3.65 7.07 -20.40
CA THR A 213 -2.91 8.09 -19.65
C THR A 213 -3.42 8.18 -18.21
N THR A 214 -2.67 8.89 -17.35
CA THR A 214 -3.13 9.18 -15.97
C THR A 214 -4.44 9.96 -15.98
N LYS A 215 -4.64 10.86 -16.97
CA LYS A 215 -5.87 11.65 -17.12
C LYS A 215 -7.07 10.74 -17.43
N ASP A 216 -6.88 9.79 -18.35
CA ASP A 216 -7.94 8.83 -18.71
C ASP A 216 -8.28 7.96 -17.48
N ALA A 217 -7.27 7.43 -16.78
CA ALA A 217 -7.47 6.64 -15.57
C ALA A 217 -8.28 7.39 -14.51
N ILE A 218 -7.98 8.67 -14.26
CA ILE A 218 -8.72 9.50 -13.30
C ILE A 218 -10.18 9.69 -13.75
N SER A 219 -10.42 9.92 -15.06
CA SER A 219 -11.78 10.15 -15.57
C SER A 219 -12.64 8.88 -15.63
N TRP A 220 -12.03 7.71 -15.74
CA TRP A 220 -12.73 6.42 -15.87
C TRP A 220 -12.87 5.66 -14.55
N PHE A 221 -12.06 6.01 -13.54
CA PHE A 221 -11.97 5.25 -12.31
C PHE A 221 -13.31 5.17 -11.58
N ASN A 222 -13.69 3.94 -11.23
CA ASN A 222 -14.80 3.60 -10.36
C ASN A 222 -14.43 2.33 -9.58
N LEU A 223 -15.17 2.01 -8.52
CA LEU A 223 -14.90 0.83 -7.69
C LEU A 223 -15.32 -0.47 -8.38
N GLU A 224 -16.33 -0.44 -9.25
CA GLU A 224 -16.81 -1.62 -9.98
C GLU A 224 -15.75 -2.17 -10.95
N GLY A 225 -14.85 -1.32 -11.43
CA GLY A 225 -13.73 -1.71 -12.28
C GLY A 225 -12.61 -2.46 -11.56
N ILE A 226 -12.65 -2.54 -10.21
CA ILE A 226 -11.64 -3.27 -9.44
C ILE A 226 -11.83 -4.78 -9.62
N ASN A 227 -10.75 -5.47 -10.00
CA ASN A 227 -10.76 -6.90 -10.25
C ASN A 227 -10.87 -7.69 -8.93
N LYS A 228 -11.72 -8.73 -8.92
CA LYS A 228 -11.89 -9.63 -7.77
C LYS A 228 -10.80 -10.71 -7.67
N SER A 229 -10.06 -10.93 -8.72
CA SER A 229 -9.03 -11.98 -8.81
C SER A 229 -7.63 -11.38 -8.74
N SER A 230 -6.74 -12.08 -8.05
CA SER A 230 -5.32 -11.71 -7.99
C SER A 230 -4.68 -11.70 -9.37
N ALA A 231 -3.97 -10.62 -9.69
CA ALA A 231 -3.19 -10.51 -10.92
C ALA A 231 -1.76 -11.04 -10.71
N ARG A 232 -1.17 -11.59 -11.78
CA ARG A 232 0.26 -11.93 -11.80
C ARG A 232 1.06 -10.78 -12.41
N PHE A 233 2.20 -10.49 -11.81
CA PHE A 233 3.12 -9.49 -12.33
C PHE A 233 3.79 -10.03 -13.59
N ASP A 234 3.67 -9.29 -14.70
CA ASP A 234 4.26 -9.62 -16.00
C ASP A 234 5.22 -8.50 -16.43
N SER A 235 6.52 -8.78 -16.36
CA SER A 235 7.57 -7.83 -16.71
C SER A 235 7.59 -7.46 -18.20
N LYS A 236 7.20 -8.39 -19.08
CA LYS A 236 7.14 -8.12 -20.54
C LYS A 236 6.01 -7.15 -20.85
N LYS A 237 4.84 -7.37 -20.25
CA LYS A 237 3.70 -6.46 -20.39
C LYS A 237 4.01 -5.07 -19.82
N LEU A 238 4.73 -4.98 -18.69
CA LEU A 238 5.22 -3.70 -18.17
C LEU A 238 6.14 -3.01 -19.17
N GLU A 239 7.09 -3.72 -19.77
CA GLU A 239 7.98 -3.16 -20.81
C GLU A 239 7.21 -2.62 -22.01
N ASP A 240 6.21 -3.36 -22.50
CA ASP A 240 5.40 -2.97 -23.66
C ASP A 240 4.55 -1.72 -23.36
N ILE A 241 3.94 -1.65 -22.19
CA ILE A 241 3.20 -0.46 -21.75
C ILE A 241 4.15 0.73 -21.59
N ASN A 242 5.30 0.53 -20.96
CA ASN A 242 6.29 1.58 -20.77
C ASN A 242 6.84 2.12 -22.11
N LYS A 243 7.10 1.24 -23.10
CA LYS A 243 7.48 1.60 -24.45
C LYS A 243 6.44 2.53 -25.11
N LYS A 244 5.15 2.19 -25.00
CA LYS A 244 4.07 3.02 -25.55
C LYS A 244 4.05 4.41 -24.89
N HIS A 245 4.21 4.49 -23.56
CA HIS A 245 4.28 5.79 -22.85
C HIS A 245 5.52 6.60 -23.25
N ILE A 246 6.68 5.97 -23.42
CA ILE A 246 7.88 6.65 -23.96
C ILE A 246 7.59 7.22 -25.33
N GLY A 247 6.94 6.47 -26.22
CA GLY A 247 6.60 6.89 -27.57
C GLY A 247 5.75 8.15 -27.62
N ILE A 248 4.72 8.25 -26.76
CA ILE A 248 3.81 9.42 -26.75
C ILE A 248 4.29 10.58 -25.86
N ALA A 249 5.26 10.35 -24.98
CA ALA A 249 5.75 11.37 -24.06
C ALA A 249 6.31 12.59 -24.83
N SER A 250 6.01 13.79 -24.33
CA SER A 250 6.61 15.01 -24.81
C SER A 250 8.11 15.04 -24.53
N THR A 251 8.85 15.83 -25.30
CA THR A 251 10.30 16.03 -25.09
C THR A 251 10.57 16.48 -23.65
N ASN A 252 9.81 17.43 -23.14
CA ASN A 252 10.00 17.99 -21.79
C ASN A 252 9.81 16.94 -20.70
N GLU A 253 8.74 16.11 -20.78
CA GLU A 253 8.46 15.05 -19.82
C GLU A 253 9.57 14.00 -19.84
N LEU A 254 9.94 13.53 -21.02
CA LEU A 254 10.94 12.48 -21.16
C LEU A 254 12.36 12.95 -20.75
N MET A 255 12.69 14.22 -21.01
CA MET A 255 13.95 14.81 -20.51
C MET A 255 13.97 14.96 -18.99
N LYS A 256 12.82 15.25 -18.36
CA LYS A 256 12.70 15.23 -16.89
C LYS A 256 12.92 13.83 -16.34
N ASP A 257 12.30 12.81 -16.95
CA ASP A 257 12.46 11.42 -16.53
C ASP A 257 13.89 10.91 -16.73
N LEU A 258 14.56 11.31 -17.83
CA LEU A 258 15.95 10.99 -18.09
C LEU A 258 16.89 11.62 -17.04
N LYS A 259 16.69 12.89 -16.68
CA LYS A 259 17.45 13.55 -15.61
C LYS A 259 17.23 12.85 -14.26
N ASN A 260 15.99 12.51 -13.94
CA ASN A 260 15.69 11.78 -12.72
C ASN A 260 16.35 10.40 -12.69
N PHE A 261 16.38 9.69 -13.81
CA PHE A 261 17.07 8.41 -13.94
C PHE A 261 18.58 8.57 -13.75
N SER A 262 19.21 9.59 -14.37
CA SER A 262 20.64 9.86 -14.22
C SER A 262 21.03 10.14 -12.77
N ASN A 263 20.18 10.83 -12.01
CA ASN A 263 20.43 11.13 -10.59
C ASN A 263 20.42 9.88 -9.68
N VAL A 264 19.65 8.84 -10.03
CA VAL A 264 19.59 7.60 -9.25
C VAL A 264 20.49 6.49 -9.78
N SER A 265 21.03 6.65 -10.99
CA SER A 265 21.97 5.73 -11.62
C SER A 265 23.39 6.22 -11.44
N SER A 266 24.15 5.59 -10.54
CA SER A 266 25.55 5.94 -10.26
C SER A 266 26.53 5.72 -11.43
N LYS A 267 26.06 5.17 -12.56
CA LYS A 267 26.87 4.80 -13.72
C LYS A 267 26.82 5.82 -14.86
N ILE A 268 26.03 6.89 -14.76
CA ILE A 268 25.76 7.80 -15.87
C ILE A 268 26.07 9.23 -15.45
N ASN A 269 27.12 9.80 -16.05
CA ASN A 269 27.46 11.22 -15.91
C ASN A 269 27.25 11.92 -17.26
N LEU A 270 26.13 12.62 -17.41
CA LEU A 270 25.84 13.43 -18.59
C LEU A 270 26.21 14.89 -18.32
N THR A 271 26.98 15.48 -19.23
CA THR A 271 27.24 16.92 -19.22
C THR A 271 26.00 17.69 -19.75
N ASN A 272 25.94 18.99 -19.50
CA ASN A 272 24.87 19.84 -20.08
C ASN A 272 24.89 19.81 -21.62
N SER A 273 26.05 19.65 -22.22
CA SER A 273 26.21 19.49 -23.67
C SER A 273 25.58 18.18 -24.15
N ASP A 274 25.83 17.07 -23.44
CA ASP A 274 25.26 15.76 -23.77
C ASP A 274 23.73 15.77 -23.65
N ILE A 275 23.21 16.37 -22.58
CA ILE A 275 21.76 16.56 -22.37
C ILE A 275 21.14 17.32 -23.53
N SER A 276 21.77 18.42 -23.98
CA SER A 276 21.28 19.22 -25.12
C SER A 276 21.31 18.45 -26.44
N LYS A 277 22.33 17.61 -26.69
CA LYS A 277 22.41 16.75 -27.87
C LYS A 277 21.31 15.70 -27.87
N ILE A 278 21.08 15.04 -26.71
CA ILE A 278 20.04 14.03 -26.53
C ILE A 278 18.67 14.66 -26.76
N GLU A 279 18.40 15.84 -26.17
CA GLU A 279 17.13 16.54 -26.31
C GLU A 279 16.78 16.82 -27.78
N LYS A 280 17.73 17.32 -28.57
CA LYS A 280 17.54 17.60 -30.01
C LYS A 280 17.25 16.35 -30.83
N ALA A 281 17.80 15.20 -30.45
CA ALA A 281 17.63 13.92 -31.15
C ALA A 281 16.54 13.04 -30.55
N LEU A 282 15.87 13.47 -29.47
CA LEU A 282 14.96 12.62 -28.69
C LEU A 282 13.80 12.07 -29.50
N TYR A 283 13.34 12.82 -30.51
CA TYR A 283 12.25 12.40 -31.39
C TYR A 283 12.53 11.08 -32.13
N CYS A 284 13.79 10.78 -32.44
CA CYS A 284 14.19 9.51 -33.07
C CYS A 284 14.77 8.51 -32.02
N LEU A 285 15.39 8.98 -30.94
CA LEU A 285 15.96 8.11 -29.92
C LEU A 285 14.88 7.35 -29.11
N LYS A 286 13.72 7.97 -28.91
CA LYS A 286 12.60 7.36 -28.18
C LYS A 286 11.86 6.27 -28.97
N ASP A 287 12.00 6.26 -30.30
CA ASP A 287 11.34 5.24 -31.11
C ASP A 287 11.82 3.85 -30.74
N ASN A 288 10.88 2.93 -30.55
CA ASN A 288 11.14 1.56 -30.10
C ASN A 288 11.97 1.42 -28.79
N SER A 289 12.13 2.46 -27.99
CA SER A 289 12.79 2.37 -26.68
C SER A 289 11.82 1.91 -25.60
N LYS A 290 12.18 0.86 -24.87
CA LYS A 290 11.36 0.27 -23.81
C LYS A 290 11.59 0.94 -22.46
N LYS A 291 12.80 1.44 -22.23
CA LYS A 291 13.26 2.08 -20.98
C LYS A 291 14.25 3.22 -21.29
N ILE A 292 14.53 4.05 -20.30
CA ILE A 292 15.51 5.14 -20.42
C ILE A 292 16.90 4.65 -20.85
N PRO A 293 17.43 3.52 -20.33
CA PRO A 293 18.70 2.97 -20.81
C PRO A 293 18.77 2.73 -22.34
N ASP A 294 17.65 2.37 -22.97
CA ASP A 294 17.63 2.15 -24.43
C ASP A 294 17.84 3.46 -25.19
N ILE A 295 17.22 4.55 -24.69
CA ILE A 295 17.42 5.90 -25.25
C ILE A 295 18.88 6.31 -25.13
N LEU A 296 19.50 6.08 -23.96
CA LEU A 296 20.91 6.41 -23.72
C LEU A 296 21.86 5.57 -24.55
N SER A 297 21.56 4.28 -24.72
CA SER A 297 22.33 3.39 -25.60
C SER A 297 22.27 3.88 -27.04
N LYS A 298 21.12 4.26 -27.56
CA LYS A 298 20.96 4.85 -28.89
C LYS A 298 21.65 6.22 -29.02
N ALA A 299 21.68 7.01 -27.95
CA ALA A 299 22.32 8.31 -27.92
C ALA A 299 23.86 8.21 -27.84
N HIS A 300 24.43 7.02 -27.63
CA HIS A 300 25.85 6.84 -27.39
C HIS A 300 26.73 7.52 -28.47
N PHE A 301 26.39 7.41 -29.76
CA PHE A 301 27.13 8.03 -30.86
C PHE A 301 27.12 9.58 -30.83
N LEU A 302 26.15 10.19 -30.15
CA LEU A 302 26.03 11.66 -29.99
C LEU A 302 26.94 12.19 -28.90
N ILE A 303 27.19 11.39 -27.85
CA ILE A 303 27.86 11.81 -26.60
C ILE A 303 29.29 11.28 -26.50
N THR A 304 29.66 10.28 -27.31
CA THR A 304 31.04 9.72 -27.35
C THR A 304 32.00 10.73 -27.94
N LYS A 305 33.22 10.81 -27.35
CA LYS A 305 34.33 11.61 -27.89
C LYS A 305 34.78 11.05 -29.23
N ARG A 306 35.08 11.95 -30.18
CA ARG A 306 35.58 11.57 -31.50
C ARG A 306 37.11 11.43 -31.49
N PRO A 307 37.70 10.53 -32.32
CA PRO A 307 37.01 9.62 -33.27
C PRO A 307 36.23 8.52 -32.56
N ILE A 308 35.09 8.12 -33.14
CA ILE A 308 34.31 6.97 -32.68
C ILE A 308 35.03 5.72 -33.19
N GLU A 309 35.27 4.76 -32.29
CA GLU A 309 35.76 3.43 -32.69
C GLU A 309 34.71 2.77 -33.56
N GLN A 310 35.10 2.38 -34.76
CA GLN A 310 34.24 1.65 -35.69
C GLN A 310 34.26 0.16 -35.31
N ASP A 311 33.09 -0.49 -35.30
CA ASP A 311 33.07 -1.95 -35.19
C ASP A 311 33.58 -2.59 -36.49
N GLU A 312 33.97 -3.87 -36.41
CA GLU A 312 34.53 -4.59 -37.56
C GLU A 312 33.59 -4.60 -38.79
N ARG A 313 32.25 -4.53 -38.57
CA ARG A 313 31.28 -4.50 -39.66
C ARG A 313 31.20 -3.14 -40.35
N ALA A 314 31.38 -2.04 -39.61
CA ALA A 314 31.41 -0.70 -40.16
C ALA A 314 32.74 -0.43 -40.90
N SER A 315 33.79 -1.21 -40.61
CA SER A 315 35.07 -1.09 -41.30
C SER A 315 35.11 -1.80 -42.65
N ILE A 316 34.11 -2.63 -42.95
CA ILE A 316 34.02 -3.43 -44.18
C ILE A 316 33.07 -2.79 -45.22
N ALA A 317 32.26 -1.79 -44.81
CA ALA A 317 31.36 -1.05 -45.68
C ALA A 317 31.97 0.26 -46.20
#